data_f5cf7c3c8d384366b9b8f9516217e432
#
_entry.id   f5cf7c3c8d384366b9b8f9516217e432
#
_cell.length_a   1.000
_cell.length_b   1.000
_cell.length_c   1.000
_cell.angle_alpha   90.00
_cell.angle_beta   90.00
_cell.angle_gamma   90.00
#
_symmetry.space_group_name_H-M   'P 1'
#
loop_
_entity.id
_entity.type
_entity.pdbx_description
1 polymer ?
#
loop_
_entity_poly.entity_id
_entity_poly.type
_entity_poly.pdbx_seq_one_letter_code
_entity_poly.pdbx_strand_id
1 'polypeptide(L)'
;IIDNDGMAFYVPGGTKISFSISLKASGSVEMGYKNSNGVKTKKYSGTGKSHSTTFTIRSTGYYKFYITNKSSSTISITGGSLNF
;
A
#
# COMPACT_ATOMS: atom_id res chain seq x y z
N ILE A 1 9.75 -4.60 4.37
CA ILE A 1 8.98 -3.58 3.66
C ILE A 1 8.99 -3.91 2.17
N ILE A 2 7.80 -3.90 1.59
CA ILE A 2 7.63 -4.10 0.15
C ILE A 2 6.97 -2.84 -0.38
N ASP A 3 7.58 -2.23 -1.40
CA ASP A 3 6.97 -1.11 -2.11
C ASP A 3 7.03 -1.39 -3.62
N ASN A 4 6.66 -0.43 -4.43
CA ASN A 4 6.66 -0.61 -5.88
C ASN A 4 8.05 -0.43 -6.50
N ASP A 5 9.07 -0.70 -5.71
CA ASP A 5 10.44 -0.94 -6.16
C ASP A 5 11.08 0.25 -6.87
N GLY A 6 10.93 1.41 -6.28
CA GLY A 6 11.49 2.63 -6.82
C GLY A 6 10.65 3.29 -7.90
N MET A 7 9.60 2.63 -8.37
CA MET A 7 8.70 3.23 -9.35
C MET A 7 7.67 4.10 -8.66
N ALA A 8 7.58 5.35 -9.09
CA ALA A 8 6.56 6.26 -8.60
C ALA A 8 5.45 6.41 -9.64
N PHE A 9 4.22 6.49 -9.18
CA PHE A 9 3.06 6.71 -10.03
C PHE A 9 2.68 8.18 -9.98
N TYR A 10 2.40 8.75 -11.13
CA TYR A 10 1.84 10.10 -11.19
C TYR A 10 0.36 10.04 -10.81
N VAL A 11 -0.02 10.75 -9.77
CA VAL A 11 -1.40 10.75 -9.26
C VAL A 11 -1.89 12.20 -9.18
N PRO A 12 -2.90 12.56 -9.96
CA PRO A 12 -3.54 13.87 -9.84
C PRO A 12 -4.26 14.01 -8.50
N GLY A 13 -4.29 15.20 -7.96
CA GLY A 13 -5.06 15.51 -6.75
C GLY A 13 -6.53 15.19 -6.95
N GLY A 14 -7.16 14.60 -5.93
CA GLY A 14 -8.54 14.17 -5.99
C GLY A 14 -8.73 12.74 -6.51
N THR A 15 -7.66 12.04 -6.84
CA THR A 15 -7.74 10.65 -7.32
C THR A 15 -8.03 9.71 -6.16
N LYS A 16 -9.00 8.82 -6.39
CA LYS A 16 -9.33 7.75 -5.44
C LYS A 16 -8.49 6.52 -5.74
N ILE A 17 -7.81 6.03 -4.73
CA ILE A 17 -6.93 4.87 -4.83
C ILE A 17 -7.60 3.67 -4.17
N SER A 18 -7.68 2.55 -4.88
CA SER A 18 -8.07 1.26 -4.32
C SER A 18 -6.85 0.35 -4.30
N PHE A 19 -6.46 -0.09 -3.13
CA PHE A 19 -5.24 -0.85 -2.91
C PHE A 19 -5.58 -2.10 -2.11
N SER A 20 -5.30 -3.27 -2.68
CA SER A 20 -5.62 -4.54 -2.04
C SER A 20 -4.51 -5.55 -2.23
N ILE A 21 -4.39 -6.47 -1.26
CA ILE A 21 -3.47 -7.60 -1.33
C ILE A 21 -4.11 -8.83 -0.75
N SER A 22 -3.60 -9.99 -1.19
CA SER A 22 -3.96 -11.30 -0.65
C SER A 22 -2.70 -12.01 -0.18
N LEU A 23 -2.79 -12.70 0.94
CA LEU A 23 -1.68 -13.44 1.53
C LEU A 23 -1.95 -14.93 1.47
N LYS A 24 -0.87 -15.72 1.40
CA LYS A 24 -0.96 -17.18 1.45
C LYS A 24 -1.47 -17.65 2.81
N ALA A 25 -1.07 -16.97 3.87
CA ALA A 25 -1.50 -17.27 5.23
C ALA A 25 -1.77 -15.95 5.96
N SER A 26 -2.54 -16.01 7.03
CA SER A 26 -2.88 -14.83 7.82
C SER A 26 -1.61 -14.12 8.31
N GLY A 27 -1.59 -12.81 8.17
CA GLY A 27 -0.48 -11.98 8.63
C GLY A 27 -0.93 -10.56 8.88
N SER A 28 -0.15 -9.84 9.66
CA SER A 28 -0.41 -8.43 9.96
C SER A 28 0.41 -7.56 9.02
N VAL A 29 -0.24 -6.59 8.40
CA VAL A 29 0.41 -5.69 7.44
C VAL A 29 -0.01 -4.25 7.70
N GLU A 30 0.85 -3.34 7.24
CA GLU A 30 0.55 -1.92 7.13
C GLU A 30 0.67 -1.53 5.67
N MET A 31 -0.30 -0.80 5.17
CA MET A 31 -0.34 -0.34 3.78
C MET A 31 -0.49 1.18 3.75
N GLY A 32 0.13 1.80 2.76
CA GLY A 32 0.04 3.24 2.60
C GLY A 32 0.85 3.72 1.41
N TYR A 33 1.26 4.98 1.44
CA TYR A 33 2.02 5.57 0.36
C TYR A 33 3.14 6.48 0.89
N LYS A 34 4.12 6.72 0.01
CA LYS A 34 5.18 7.72 0.23
C LYS A 34 5.05 8.79 -0.83
N ASN A 35 5.25 10.05 -0.43
CA ASN A 35 5.30 11.16 -1.39
C ASN A 35 6.70 11.29 -2.00
N SER A 36 6.89 12.28 -2.87
CA SER A 36 8.18 12.51 -3.53
C SER A 36 9.29 12.92 -2.56
N ASN A 37 8.96 13.37 -1.37
CA ASN A 37 9.92 13.69 -0.31
C ASN A 37 10.27 12.49 0.56
N GLY A 38 9.68 11.33 0.28
CA GLY A 38 9.91 10.13 1.05
C GLY A 38 9.10 10.02 2.34
N VAL A 39 8.15 10.91 2.54
CA VAL A 39 7.30 10.87 3.74
C VAL A 39 6.22 9.81 3.57
N LYS A 40 6.16 8.89 4.52
CA LYS A 40 5.15 7.82 4.54
C LYS A 40 3.86 8.28 5.18
N THR A 41 2.74 7.88 4.58
CA THR A 41 1.42 8.05 5.17
C THR A 41 0.76 6.70 5.27
N LYS A 42 0.51 6.24 6.50
CA LYS A 42 -0.21 4.99 6.72
C LYS A 42 -1.70 5.18 6.47
N LYS A 43 -2.29 4.28 5.68
CA LYS A 43 -3.72 4.31 5.38
C LYS A 43 -4.47 3.08 5.88
N TYR A 44 -3.74 2.00 6.20
CA TYR A 44 -4.35 0.76 6.61
C TYR A 44 -3.39 -0.05 7.47
N SER A 45 -3.93 -0.72 8.47
CA SER A 45 -3.23 -1.80 9.16
C SER A 45 -4.26 -2.84 9.62
N GLY A 46 -3.89 -4.11 9.55
CA GLY A 46 -4.81 -5.18 9.92
C GLY A 46 -4.15 -6.53 9.89
N THR A 47 -4.89 -7.54 10.33
CA THR A 47 -4.45 -8.93 10.39
C THR A 47 -5.44 -9.80 9.61
N GLY A 48 -4.93 -10.76 8.86
CA GLY A 48 -5.74 -11.68 8.07
C GLY A 48 -5.07 -12.05 6.76
N LYS A 49 -5.81 -12.75 5.90
CA LYS A 49 -5.33 -13.16 4.58
C LYS A 49 -5.61 -12.14 3.49
N SER A 50 -6.63 -11.32 3.67
CA SER A 50 -7.02 -10.30 2.69
C SER A 50 -6.97 -8.94 3.33
N HIS A 51 -6.38 -8.00 2.61
CA HIS A 51 -6.25 -6.62 3.08
C HIS A 51 -6.61 -5.68 1.96
N SER A 52 -7.43 -4.70 2.24
CA SER A 52 -7.79 -3.70 1.25
C SER A 52 -8.05 -2.36 1.90
N THR A 53 -7.76 -1.30 1.16
CA THR A 53 -8.03 0.06 1.61
C THR A 53 -8.36 0.94 0.42
N THR A 54 -9.14 1.96 0.66
CA THR A 54 -9.46 2.97 -0.33
C THR A 54 -9.24 4.33 0.31
N PHE A 55 -8.53 5.19 -0.41
CA PHE A 55 -8.23 6.54 0.07
C PHE A 55 -8.08 7.50 -1.10
N THR A 56 -8.11 8.79 -0.81
CA THR A 56 -8.02 9.83 -1.83
C THR A 56 -6.68 10.57 -1.66
N ILE A 57 -5.96 10.70 -2.76
CA ILE A 57 -4.75 11.54 -2.83
C ILE A 57 -5.22 12.98 -3.06
N ARG A 58 -4.84 13.90 -2.18
CA ARG A 58 -5.31 15.29 -2.24
C ARG A 58 -4.42 16.19 -3.08
N SER A 59 -3.14 15.89 -3.13
CA SER A 59 -2.17 16.73 -3.85
C SER A 59 -1.61 16.01 -5.04
N THR A 60 -1.62 16.65 -6.19
CA THR A 60 -1.00 16.10 -7.40
C THR A 60 0.49 15.88 -7.19
N GLY A 61 0.99 14.73 -7.60
CA GLY A 61 2.42 14.42 -7.48
C GLY A 61 2.73 12.98 -7.80
N TYR A 62 3.94 12.59 -7.48
CA TYR A 62 4.42 11.22 -7.67
C TYR A 62 4.41 10.51 -6.34
N TYR A 63 3.83 9.29 -6.30
CA TYR A 63 3.65 8.53 -5.08
C TYR A 63 4.10 7.09 -5.29
N LYS A 64 4.67 6.51 -4.24
CA LYS A 64 4.95 5.07 -4.16
C LYS A 64 4.02 4.46 -3.13
N PHE A 65 3.55 3.26 -3.40
CA PHE A 65 2.67 2.54 -2.49
C PHE A 65 3.46 1.43 -1.83
N TYR A 66 3.25 1.21 -0.53
CA TYR A 66 4.05 0.28 0.23
C TYR A 66 3.21 -0.67 1.05
N ILE A 67 3.81 -1.84 1.36
CA ILE A 67 3.28 -2.83 2.28
C ILE A 67 4.39 -3.16 3.27
N THR A 68 4.10 -3.05 4.56
CA THR A 68 5.04 -3.40 5.61
C THR A 68 4.54 -4.64 6.35
N ASN A 69 5.40 -5.64 6.50
CA ASN A 69 5.11 -6.82 7.29
C ASN A 69 5.21 -6.48 8.78
N LYS A 70 4.08 -6.51 9.46
CA LYS A 70 4.00 -6.27 10.92
C LYS A 70 3.94 -7.56 11.73
N SER A 71 3.95 -8.72 11.05
CA SER A 71 3.97 -10.02 11.70
C SER A 71 5.37 -10.34 12.20
N SER A 72 5.46 -11.25 13.16
CA SER A 72 6.74 -11.74 13.66
C SER A 72 7.41 -12.75 12.73
N SER A 73 6.71 -13.20 11.70
CA SER A 73 7.22 -14.16 10.72
C SER A 73 7.06 -13.64 9.31
N THR A 74 7.71 -14.30 8.36
CA THR A 74 7.62 -13.96 6.94
C THR A 74 6.20 -14.15 6.43
N ILE A 75 5.73 -13.21 5.63
CA ILE A 75 4.45 -13.33 4.93
C ILE A 75 4.71 -13.51 3.44
N SER A 76 3.79 -14.20 2.76
CA SER A 76 3.86 -14.37 1.30
C SER A 76 2.64 -13.70 0.68
N ILE A 77 2.88 -12.79 -0.24
CA ILE A 77 1.83 -12.11 -0.99
C ILE A 77 1.53 -12.93 -2.23
N THR A 78 0.28 -13.40 -2.36
CA THR A 78 -0.14 -14.24 -3.49
C THR A 78 -0.84 -13.46 -4.58
N GLY A 79 -1.26 -12.25 -4.30
CA GLY A 79 -1.88 -11.40 -5.29
C GLY A 79 -2.16 -10.03 -4.72
N GLY A 80 -2.56 -9.12 -5.59
CA GLY A 80 -2.92 -7.78 -5.16
C GLY A 80 -3.26 -6.91 -6.35
N SER A 81 -3.83 -5.74 -6.09
CA SER A 81 -4.16 -4.78 -7.13
C SER A 81 -4.05 -3.37 -6.59
N LEU A 82 -3.77 -2.46 -7.51
CA LEU A 82 -3.73 -1.03 -7.25
C LEU A 82 -4.46 -0.36 -8.41
N ASN A 83 -5.56 0.31 -8.10
CA ASN A 83 -6.41 0.95 -9.10
C ASN A 83 -6.59 2.43 -8.79
N PHE A 84 -6.50 3.25 -9.81
CA PHE A 84 -6.77 4.69 -9.72
C PHE A 84 -6.99 5.35 -11.08
#